data_644536d9ba5ebc4a5aedaddd04e58229
#
_entry.id   644536d9ba5ebc4a5aedaddd04e58229
#
_cell.length_a   1.000
_cell.length_b   1.000
_cell.length_c   1.000
_cell.angle_alpha   90.00
_cell.angle_beta   90.00
_cell.angle_gamma   90.00
#
_symmetry.space_group_name_H-M   'P 1'
#
loop_
_entity.id
_entity.type
_entity.pdbx_description
1 polymer ?
#
loop_
_entity_poly.entity_id
_entity_poly.type
_entity_poly.pdbx_seq_one_letter_code
_entity_poly.pdbx_strand_id
1 'polypeptide(L)'
;MSRLKQLVTRLRRPDMREVAVAQVSDKYSEYPSNGLTPVKLAEILREADAGDVLRQMELFEEMEEKDPHLFSQLQTRKNAVTGLDFEVIPFGVEPLDKEIADFIEEQLNGIESFEDVENDLLDAIGKGFAVSEILWGYDEGHVVVQDIKTRHQKRFFWDTLDDSFKVRTKDVPEGILLPANKFIVHRYKARSGHTSRAGILRVVAWMYLFKNYDLKDWVSFAEIYGLPLRLGKYAPGASDSDKAALMRALIQIGSDAAGIIPDGTSIDFITTEKTSSSDLYERLARYCDEQISKAILGQTLTSDSGGGSYAQSKTHNDVRHDLTVADCKALASTLRRDLIRPLCIFNFGEDKRIPYIRFDCEESEDLTQTATILGTLIEKVGLRIPTSFVYKKFSIPEPEEGDEIAKPTYGGGMGGVLPFKSDALLSLKAGADAPIGTQQHIDRLAAAALHKGVGSFKRAFEPVLKMIENADSLEQLRELMEDDTAVAELYAAMDVSEVEELLQKVMLYADLEGRVVEDG
;
A
#
# COMPACT_ATOMS: atom_id res chain seq x y z
N MET A 1 -25.44 -34.99 -37.75
CA MET A 1 -24.46 -34.03 -37.21
C MET A 1 -23.50 -34.81 -36.31
N SER A 2 -22.18 -34.71 -36.51
CA SER A 2 -21.23 -35.45 -35.71
C SER A 2 -21.24 -34.98 -34.26
N ARG A 3 -20.92 -35.89 -33.30
CA ARG A 3 -20.75 -35.56 -31.87
C ARG A 3 -19.84 -34.36 -31.64
N LEU A 4 -18.84 -34.15 -32.52
CA LEU A 4 -17.95 -32.99 -32.51
C LEU A 4 -18.69 -31.67 -32.76
N LYS A 5 -19.63 -31.60 -33.73
CA LYS A 5 -20.44 -30.38 -33.95
C LYS A 5 -21.36 -30.07 -32.78
N GLN A 6 -21.87 -31.09 -32.10
CA GLN A 6 -22.66 -30.89 -30.88
C GLN A 6 -21.82 -30.42 -29.68
N LEU A 7 -20.56 -30.88 -29.56
CA LEU A 7 -19.62 -30.42 -28.54
C LEU A 7 -19.20 -28.97 -28.79
N VAL A 8 -18.87 -28.63 -30.04
CA VAL A 8 -18.50 -27.26 -30.45
C VAL A 8 -19.68 -26.30 -30.25
N THR A 9 -20.92 -26.73 -30.54
CA THR A 9 -22.11 -25.89 -30.30
C THR A 9 -22.42 -25.72 -28.80
N ARG A 10 -22.04 -26.68 -27.95
CA ARG A 10 -22.15 -26.55 -26.48
C ARG A 10 -21.09 -25.59 -25.90
N LEU A 11 -19.89 -25.56 -26.47
CA LEU A 11 -18.82 -24.64 -26.05
C LEU A 11 -19.11 -23.17 -26.42
N ARG A 12 -19.99 -22.93 -27.40
CA ARG A 12 -20.42 -21.59 -27.86
C ARG A 12 -21.62 -21.01 -27.12
N ARG A 13 -22.21 -21.76 -26.19
CA ARG A 13 -23.32 -21.25 -25.38
C ARG A 13 -22.86 -21.17 -23.93
N PRO A 14 -22.88 -19.97 -23.32
CA PRO A 14 -22.56 -19.83 -21.91
C PRO A 14 -23.58 -20.58 -21.04
N ASP A 15 -23.13 -21.05 -19.88
CA ASP A 15 -24.05 -21.51 -18.82
C ASP A 15 -24.65 -20.25 -18.16
N MET A 16 -25.95 -20.06 -18.36
CA MET A 16 -26.68 -18.90 -17.85
C MET A 16 -27.06 -19.05 -16.38
N ARG A 17 -26.95 -20.26 -15.81
CA ARG A 17 -27.31 -20.51 -14.41
C ARG A 17 -26.25 -20.01 -13.47
N GLU A 18 -26.66 -19.50 -12.34
CA GLU A 18 -25.77 -19.26 -11.21
C GLU A 18 -25.38 -20.59 -10.58
N VAL A 19 -24.10 -20.91 -10.56
CA VAL A 19 -23.55 -22.21 -10.12
C VAL A 19 -23.22 -22.18 -8.63
N ALA A 20 -22.52 -21.14 -8.20
CA ALA A 20 -22.06 -21.01 -6.84
C ALA A 20 -22.94 -20.00 -6.08
N VAL A 21 -24.25 -20.24 -6.03
CA VAL A 21 -25.21 -19.38 -5.32
C VAL A 21 -24.70 -19.10 -3.90
N ALA A 22 -24.70 -17.82 -3.50
CA ALA A 22 -24.27 -17.39 -2.18
C ALA A 22 -25.09 -18.08 -1.08
N GLN A 23 -24.43 -18.50 -0.02
CA GLN A 23 -25.07 -19.16 1.12
C GLN A 23 -24.96 -18.27 2.36
N VAL A 24 -25.90 -18.46 3.31
CA VAL A 24 -25.84 -17.73 4.58
C VAL A 24 -24.56 -18.06 5.34
N SER A 25 -24.08 -19.30 5.27
CA SER A 25 -22.83 -19.75 5.87
C SER A 25 -21.57 -19.05 5.31
N ASP A 26 -21.66 -18.47 4.10
CA ASP A 26 -20.54 -17.71 3.55
C ASP A 26 -20.26 -16.42 4.34
N LYS A 27 -21.28 -15.91 5.06
CA LYS A 27 -21.20 -14.67 5.84
C LYS A 27 -20.70 -14.86 7.28
N TYR A 28 -20.55 -16.10 7.74
CA TYR A 28 -20.15 -16.39 9.10
C TYR A 28 -18.81 -17.13 9.13
N SER A 29 -17.91 -16.64 9.97
CA SER A 29 -16.67 -17.31 10.33
C SER A 29 -16.80 -17.95 11.71
N GLU A 30 -16.17 -19.10 11.91
CA GLU A 30 -16.06 -19.72 13.22
C GLU A 30 -15.00 -19.06 14.13
N TYR A 31 -14.41 -17.97 13.70
CA TYR A 31 -13.34 -17.26 14.39
C TYR A 31 -12.18 -18.18 14.80
N PRO A 32 -11.43 -18.73 13.84
CA PRO A 32 -10.30 -19.62 14.09
C PRO A 32 -9.21 -19.02 14.96
N SER A 33 -9.15 -17.69 15.09
CA SER A 33 -8.20 -16.99 15.96
C SER A 33 -8.50 -17.20 17.46
N ASN A 34 -9.72 -17.60 17.82
CA ASN A 34 -10.05 -17.89 19.21
C ASN A 34 -9.20 -19.06 19.73
N GLY A 35 -8.35 -18.80 20.74
CA GLY A 35 -7.39 -19.76 21.25
C GLY A 35 -6.38 -20.23 20.20
N LEU A 36 -6.02 -19.36 19.25
CA LEU A 36 -4.99 -19.65 18.26
C LEU A 36 -3.64 -19.81 18.95
N THR A 37 -3.01 -20.95 18.72
CA THR A 37 -1.65 -21.27 19.18
C THR A 37 -0.76 -21.56 18.01
N PRO A 38 0.58 -21.55 18.15
CA PRO A 38 1.49 -21.95 17.08
C PRO A 38 1.17 -23.33 16.51
N VAL A 39 0.73 -24.27 17.36
CA VAL A 39 0.35 -25.63 16.94
C VAL A 39 -0.92 -25.59 16.10
N LYS A 40 -1.97 -24.90 16.58
CA LYS A 40 -3.25 -24.76 15.85
C LYS A 40 -3.05 -24.03 14.51
N LEU A 41 -2.22 -22.98 14.46
CA LEU A 41 -1.87 -22.31 13.22
C LEU A 41 -1.19 -23.27 12.25
N ALA A 42 -0.20 -24.04 12.72
CA ALA A 42 0.49 -25.03 11.89
C ALA A 42 -0.47 -26.12 11.36
N GLU A 43 -1.47 -26.54 12.13
CA GLU A 43 -2.52 -27.47 11.68
C GLU A 43 -3.37 -26.89 10.57
N ILE A 44 -3.90 -25.66 10.75
CA ILE A 44 -4.69 -24.96 9.72
C ILE A 44 -3.90 -24.84 8.41
N LEU A 45 -2.62 -24.45 8.49
CA LEU A 45 -1.77 -24.32 7.32
C LEU A 45 -1.46 -25.67 6.65
N ARG A 46 -1.40 -26.77 7.42
CA ARG A 46 -1.18 -28.12 6.89
C ARG A 46 -2.44 -28.68 6.22
N GLU A 47 -3.63 -28.40 6.74
CA GLU A 47 -4.89 -28.75 6.08
C GLU A 47 -4.99 -28.07 4.69
N ALA A 48 -4.63 -26.80 4.62
CA ALA A 48 -4.57 -26.07 3.35
C ALA A 48 -3.52 -26.64 2.39
N ASP A 49 -2.40 -27.14 2.90
CA ASP A 49 -1.37 -27.83 2.09
C ASP A 49 -1.90 -29.15 1.51
N ALA A 50 -2.87 -29.78 2.18
CA ALA A 50 -3.58 -30.97 1.69
C ALA A 50 -4.75 -30.62 0.74
N GLY A 51 -5.00 -29.34 0.43
CA GLY A 51 -6.02 -28.89 -0.52
C GLY A 51 -7.27 -28.28 0.12
N ASP A 52 -7.58 -28.56 1.41
CA ASP A 52 -8.72 -27.95 2.10
C ASP A 52 -8.32 -26.62 2.74
N VAL A 53 -8.67 -25.52 2.07
CA VAL A 53 -8.32 -24.18 2.48
C VAL A 53 -9.37 -23.49 3.37
N LEU A 54 -10.46 -24.17 3.74
CA LEU A 54 -11.60 -23.57 4.44
C LEU A 54 -11.14 -22.79 5.68
N ARG A 55 -10.50 -23.47 6.64
CA ARG A 55 -10.07 -22.84 7.90
C ARG A 55 -8.98 -21.79 7.70
N GLN A 56 -8.12 -21.95 6.69
CA GLN A 56 -7.12 -20.96 6.32
C GLN A 56 -7.77 -19.66 5.82
N MET A 57 -8.80 -19.75 4.97
CA MET A 57 -9.51 -18.58 4.43
C MET A 57 -10.30 -17.85 5.53
N GLU A 58 -10.95 -18.58 6.41
CA GLU A 58 -11.63 -17.99 7.57
C GLU A 58 -10.65 -17.28 8.51
N LEU A 59 -9.49 -17.88 8.76
CA LEU A 59 -8.45 -17.23 9.57
C LEU A 59 -7.93 -15.95 8.90
N PHE A 60 -7.71 -15.97 7.60
CA PHE A 60 -7.18 -14.82 6.87
C PHE A 60 -8.19 -13.66 6.81
N GLU A 61 -9.47 -13.96 6.65
CA GLU A 61 -10.55 -12.97 6.74
C GLU A 61 -10.60 -12.33 8.14
N GLU A 62 -10.56 -13.15 9.18
CA GLU A 62 -10.55 -12.69 10.57
C GLU A 62 -9.31 -11.84 10.90
N MET A 63 -8.15 -12.17 10.32
CA MET A 63 -6.93 -11.37 10.47
C MET A 63 -7.10 -9.96 9.88
N GLU A 64 -7.72 -9.86 8.70
CA GLU A 64 -8.01 -8.58 8.07
C GLU A 64 -9.02 -7.74 8.88
N GLU A 65 -10.04 -8.38 9.48
CA GLU A 65 -11.03 -7.69 10.30
C GLU A 65 -10.48 -7.19 11.64
N LYS A 66 -9.53 -7.92 12.25
CA LYS A 66 -9.07 -7.66 13.61
C LYS A 66 -7.79 -6.84 13.72
N ASP A 67 -6.95 -6.83 12.68
CA ASP A 67 -5.69 -6.11 12.70
C ASP A 67 -5.75 -4.86 11.80
N PRO A 68 -5.91 -3.65 12.40
CA PRO A 68 -6.03 -2.41 11.64
C PRO A 68 -4.80 -2.11 10.77
N HIS A 69 -3.60 -2.49 11.23
CA HIS A 69 -2.38 -2.27 10.48
C HIS A 69 -2.35 -3.17 9.24
N LEU A 70 -2.63 -4.46 9.40
CA LEU A 70 -2.73 -5.41 8.30
C LEU A 70 -3.76 -4.95 7.27
N PHE A 71 -4.96 -4.59 7.72
CA PHE A 71 -6.04 -4.07 6.87
C PHE A 71 -5.56 -2.86 6.05
N SER A 72 -4.96 -1.86 6.71
CA SER A 72 -4.46 -0.65 6.05
C SER A 72 -3.43 -0.95 4.96
N GLN A 73 -2.48 -1.87 5.22
CA GLN A 73 -1.44 -2.21 4.24
C GLN A 73 -2.02 -2.93 3.02
N LEU A 74 -2.95 -3.86 3.22
CA LEU A 74 -3.64 -4.56 2.12
C LEU A 74 -4.50 -3.60 1.29
N GLN A 75 -5.29 -2.74 1.95
CA GLN A 75 -6.11 -1.74 1.26
C GLN A 75 -5.24 -0.75 0.46
N THR A 76 -4.13 -0.28 1.03
CA THR A 76 -3.19 0.58 0.31
C THR A 76 -2.68 -0.07 -0.98
N ARG A 77 -2.39 -1.37 -0.95
CA ARG A 77 -1.92 -2.10 -2.11
C ARG A 77 -3.02 -2.35 -3.14
N LYS A 78 -4.22 -2.76 -2.70
CA LYS A 78 -5.38 -2.99 -3.59
C LYS A 78 -5.81 -1.68 -4.26
N ASN A 79 -5.98 -0.60 -3.49
CA ASN A 79 -6.42 0.69 -4.01
C ASN A 79 -5.43 1.33 -5.00
N ALA A 80 -4.16 0.97 -4.93
CA ALA A 80 -3.17 1.42 -5.91
C ALA A 80 -3.40 0.84 -7.31
N VAL A 81 -4.16 -0.25 -7.43
CA VAL A 81 -4.55 -0.86 -8.71
C VAL A 81 -5.94 -0.42 -9.13
N THR A 82 -6.94 -0.51 -8.23
CA THR A 82 -8.34 -0.18 -8.53
C THR A 82 -8.58 1.29 -8.86
N GLY A 83 -7.67 2.18 -8.48
CA GLY A 83 -7.72 3.61 -8.83
C GLY A 83 -7.11 3.96 -10.19
N LEU A 84 -6.73 2.96 -11.00
CA LEU A 84 -6.12 3.18 -12.30
C LEU A 84 -7.12 2.96 -13.43
N ASP A 85 -7.12 3.86 -14.39
CA ASP A 85 -7.87 3.67 -15.64
C ASP A 85 -7.32 2.49 -16.43
N PHE A 86 -8.18 1.84 -17.21
CA PHE A 86 -7.77 0.79 -18.13
C PHE A 86 -8.12 1.13 -19.58
N GLU A 87 -7.40 0.54 -20.52
CA GLU A 87 -7.73 0.58 -21.94
C GLU A 87 -7.75 -0.82 -22.54
N VAL A 88 -8.56 -1.02 -23.57
CA VAL A 88 -8.60 -2.27 -24.35
C VAL A 88 -7.84 -2.07 -25.66
N ILE A 89 -6.69 -2.73 -25.78
CA ILE A 89 -5.78 -2.62 -26.92
C ILE A 89 -6.13 -3.70 -27.93
N PRO A 90 -6.46 -3.36 -29.20
CA PRO A 90 -6.67 -4.32 -30.26
C PRO A 90 -5.46 -5.24 -30.43
N PHE A 91 -5.71 -6.51 -30.76
CA PHE A 91 -4.60 -7.46 -30.99
C PHE A 91 -3.72 -7.05 -32.16
N GLY A 92 -4.29 -6.42 -33.19
CA GLY A 92 -3.59 -5.97 -34.40
C GLY A 92 -4.28 -4.79 -35.06
N VAL A 93 -3.92 -4.52 -36.31
CA VAL A 93 -4.39 -3.34 -37.07
C VAL A 93 -5.58 -3.64 -37.98
N GLU A 94 -6.05 -4.88 -38.03
CA GLU A 94 -7.18 -5.26 -38.88
C GLU A 94 -8.49 -4.63 -38.38
N PRO A 95 -9.44 -4.27 -39.28
CA PRO A 95 -10.71 -3.66 -38.85
C PRO A 95 -11.47 -4.52 -37.83
N LEU A 96 -11.46 -5.84 -37.99
CA LEU A 96 -12.10 -6.76 -37.06
C LEU A 96 -11.42 -6.78 -35.69
N ASP A 97 -10.09 -6.63 -35.60
CA ASP A 97 -9.39 -6.56 -34.33
C ASP A 97 -9.82 -5.33 -33.51
N LYS A 98 -10.10 -4.21 -34.21
CA LYS A 98 -10.62 -2.99 -33.58
C LYS A 98 -12.07 -3.16 -33.16
N GLU A 99 -12.93 -3.71 -34.02
CA GLU A 99 -14.33 -3.98 -33.71
C GLU A 99 -14.46 -4.87 -32.44
N ILE A 100 -13.61 -5.90 -32.34
CA ILE A 100 -13.58 -6.76 -31.15
C ILE A 100 -13.12 -5.97 -29.90
N ALA A 101 -12.10 -5.12 -30.03
CA ALA A 101 -11.61 -4.33 -28.91
C ALA A 101 -12.66 -3.32 -28.44
N ASP A 102 -13.28 -2.59 -29.36
CA ASP A 102 -14.33 -1.60 -29.06
C ASP A 102 -15.53 -2.28 -28.36
N PHE A 103 -15.96 -3.46 -28.86
CA PHE A 103 -17.02 -4.25 -28.21
C PHE A 103 -16.63 -4.67 -26.77
N ILE A 104 -15.40 -5.15 -26.56
CA ILE A 104 -14.95 -5.57 -25.23
C ILE A 104 -14.87 -4.38 -24.29
N GLU A 105 -14.38 -3.24 -24.76
CA GLU A 105 -14.28 -2.01 -23.97
C GLU A 105 -15.68 -1.53 -23.54
N GLU A 106 -16.65 -1.54 -24.45
CA GLU A 106 -18.04 -1.23 -24.15
C GLU A 106 -18.61 -2.18 -23.10
N GLN A 107 -18.34 -3.50 -23.22
CA GLN A 107 -18.80 -4.48 -22.24
C GLN A 107 -18.19 -4.28 -20.86
N LEU A 108 -16.89 -3.99 -20.76
CA LEU A 108 -16.22 -3.76 -19.47
C LEU A 108 -16.72 -2.46 -18.82
N ASN A 109 -16.83 -1.38 -19.58
CA ASN A 109 -17.36 -0.11 -19.10
C ASN A 109 -18.85 -0.19 -18.73
N GLY A 110 -19.59 -1.14 -19.31
CA GLY A 110 -20.99 -1.41 -19.00
C GLY A 110 -21.21 -2.23 -17.72
N ILE A 111 -20.16 -2.79 -17.11
CA ILE A 111 -20.25 -3.50 -15.82
C ILE A 111 -20.36 -2.47 -14.70
N GLU A 112 -21.50 -2.47 -14.01
CA GLU A 112 -21.69 -1.62 -12.83
C GLU A 112 -20.68 -2.00 -11.74
N SER A 113 -19.94 -1.01 -11.22
CA SER A 113 -18.91 -1.21 -10.20
C SER A 113 -17.79 -2.20 -10.61
N PHE A 114 -17.21 -2.05 -11.81
CA PHE A 114 -16.09 -2.90 -12.24
C PHE A 114 -14.89 -2.82 -11.29
N GLU A 115 -14.66 -1.65 -10.68
CA GLU A 115 -13.65 -1.44 -9.65
C GLU A 115 -13.84 -2.36 -8.42
N ASP A 116 -15.09 -2.64 -8.03
CA ASP A 116 -15.38 -3.59 -6.94
C ASP A 116 -14.97 -5.02 -7.34
N VAL A 117 -15.21 -5.40 -8.61
CA VAL A 117 -14.76 -6.70 -9.13
C VAL A 117 -13.23 -6.80 -9.12
N GLU A 118 -12.53 -5.73 -9.48
CA GLU A 118 -11.07 -5.67 -9.42
C GLU A 118 -10.56 -5.81 -7.99
N ASN A 119 -11.14 -5.06 -7.04
CA ASN A 119 -10.80 -5.13 -5.63
C ASN A 119 -11.00 -6.54 -5.07
N ASP A 120 -12.11 -7.19 -5.41
CA ASP A 120 -12.43 -8.55 -5.01
C ASP A 120 -11.45 -9.58 -5.59
N LEU A 121 -11.01 -9.40 -6.84
CA LEU A 121 -10.01 -10.26 -7.45
C LEU A 121 -8.61 -10.04 -6.82
N LEU A 122 -8.27 -8.80 -6.47
CA LEU A 122 -7.02 -8.46 -5.79
C LEU A 122 -6.93 -9.01 -4.37
N ASP A 123 -8.02 -9.50 -3.79
CA ASP A 123 -8.01 -10.27 -2.54
C ASP A 123 -7.10 -11.52 -2.62
N ALA A 124 -6.83 -11.98 -3.82
CA ALA A 124 -5.83 -13.01 -4.08
C ALA A 124 -4.43 -12.66 -3.57
N ILE A 125 -4.07 -11.38 -3.46
CA ILE A 125 -2.77 -10.94 -2.92
C ILE A 125 -2.57 -11.49 -1.51
N GLY A 126 -3.56 -11.29 -0.66
CA GLY A 126 -3.57 -11.80 0.70
C GLY A 126 -3.73 -13.31 0.76
N LYS A 127 -4.78 -13.83 0.13
CA LYS A 127 -5.29 -15.20 0.29
C LYS A 127 -4.67 -16.22 -0.69
N GLY A 128 -4.00 -15.76 -1.76
CA GLY A 128 -3.35 -16.60 -2.77
C GLY A 128 -4.21 -16.82 -4.01
N PHE A 129 -5.53 -16.74 -3.90
CA PHE A 129 -6.47 -16.76 -5.02
C PHE A 129 -7.76 -16.05 -4.66
N ALA A 130 -8.46 -15.55 -5.68
CA ALA A 130 -9.80 -15.02 -5.60
C ALA A 130 -10.64 -15.56 -6.76
N VAL A 131 -11.94 -15.73 -6.55
CA VAL A 131 -12.83 -16.34 -7.53
C VAL A 131 -14.11 -15.52 -7.64
N SER A 132 -14.43 -15.11 -8.87
CA SER A 132 -15.70 -14.46 -9.19
C SER A 132 -16.45 -15.27 -10.25
N GLU A 133 -17.76 -15.39 -10.09
CA GLU A 133 -18.63 -16.08 -11.02
C GLU A 133 -19.26 -15.09 -11.98
N ILE A 134 -19.14 -15.33 -13.29
CA ILE A 134 -19.72 -14.50 -14.34
C ILE A 134 -21.17 -14.92 -14.57
N LEU A 135 -22.09 -13.99 -14.45
CA LEU A 135 -23.48 -14.17 -14.85
C LEU A 135 -23.64 -13.63 -16.27
N TRP A 136 -23.82 -14.57 -17.21
CA TRP A 136 -23.98 -14.24 -18.60
C TRP A 136 -25.42 -13.86 -18.90
N GLY A 137 -25.63 -12.90 -19.81
CA GLY A 137 -26.92 -12.47 -20.37
C GLY A 137 -26.89 -12.45 -21.88
N TYR A 138 -28.05 -12.08 -22.48
CA TYR A 138 -28.16 -11.77 -23.90
C TYR A 138 -28.72 -10.37 -24.05
N ASP A 139 -28.09 -9.59 -24.89
CA ASP A 139 -28.57 -8.28 -25.28
C ASP A 139 -28.29 -8.08 -26.78
N GLU A 140 -29.31 -7.60 -27.54
CA GLU A 140 -29.26 -7.34 -28.98
C GLU A 140 -28.62 -8.47 -29.82
N GLY A 141 -28.75 -9.72 -29.37
CA GLY A 141 -28.19 -10.90 -30.06
C GLY A 141 -26.75 -11.25 -29.67
N HIS A 142 -26.12 -10.46 -28.82
CA HIS A 142 -24.82 -10.71 -28.27
C HIS A 142 -24.90 -11.34 -26.87
N VAL A 143 -23.89 -12.14 -26.53
CA VAL A 143 -23.67 -12.60 -25.16
C VAL A 143 -22.94 -11.46 -24.40
N VAL A 144 -23.55 -11.01 -23.32
CA VAL A 144 -23.06 -9.90 -22.50
C VAL A 144 -22.79 -10.36 -21.07
N VAL A 145 -21.99 -9.60 -20.35
CA VAL A 145 -21.82 -9.77 -18.91
C VAL A 145 -22.99 -9.09 -18.22
N GLN A 146 -23.86 -9.86 -17.58
CA GLN A 146 -24.98 -9.31 -16.80
C GLN A 146 -24.52 -8.87 -15.41
N ASP A 147 -23.64 -9.67 -14.78
CA ASP A 147 -23.12 -9.41 -13.43
C ASP A 147 -21.87 -10.26 -13.18
N ILE A 148 -21.02 -9.85 -12.28
CA ILE A 148 -19.87 -10.62 -11.79
C ILE A 148 -19.94 -10.67 -10.26
N LYS A 149 -20.14 -11.88 -9.73
CA LYS A 149 -20.31 -12.09 -8.29
C LYS A 149 -19.11 -12.76 -7.68
N THR A 150 -18.50 -12.10 -6.73
CA THR A 150 -17.43 -12.70 -5.92
C THR A 150 -17.94 -13.87 -5.11
N ARG A 151 -17.14 -14.91 -5.05
CA ARG A 151 -17.41 -16.12 -4.29
C ARG A 151 -16.35 -16.32 -3.22
N HIS A 152 -16.81 -16.48 -1.98
CA HIS A 152 -15.91 -16.64 -0.84
C HIS A 152 -14.95 -17.83 -1.05
N GLN A 153 -13.65 -17.59 -0.85
CA GLN A 153 -12.58 -18.56 -1.13
C GLN A 153 -12.71 -19.86 -0.34
N LYS A 154 -13.33 -19.85 0.85
CA LYS A 154 -13.56 -21.06 1.67
C LYS A 154 -14.42 -22.13 1.01
N ARG A 155 -15.16 -21.78 -0.03
CA ARG A 155 -15.98 -22.73 -0.80
C ARG A 155 -15.19 -23.52 -1.80
N PHE A 156 -13.97 -23.12 -2.11
CA PHE A 156 -13.10 -23.76 -3.09
C PHE A 156 -12.07 -24.63 -2.39
N PHE A 157 -11.63 -25.67 -3.08
CA PHE A 157 -10.62 -26.57 -2.60
C PHE A 157 -9.95 -27.31 -3.75
N TRP A 158 -8.79 -27.90 -3.48
CA TRP A 158 -8.12 -28.80 -4.41
C TRP A 158 -8.39 -30.24 -3.98
N ASP A 159 -8.81 -31.06 -4.94
CA ASP A 159 -8.99 -32.47 -4.67
C ASP A 159 -7.62 -33.12 -4.41
N THR A 160 -7.55 -33.94 -3.36
CA THR A 160 -6.30 -34.59 -2.95
C THR A 160 -5.83 -35.70 -3.90
N LEU A 161 -6.72 -36.18 -4.79
CA LEU A 161 -6.42 -37.29 -5.70
C LEU A 161 -5.83 -36.81 -7.03
N ASP A 162 -6.39 -35.75 -7.60
CA ASP A 162 -6.04 -35.29 -8.94
C ASP A 162 -5.63 -33.81 -9.00
N ASP A 163 -5.52 -33.14 -7.84
CA ASP A 163 -5.22 -31.71 -7.71
C ASP A 163 -6.19 -30.81 -8.49
N SER A 164 -7.38 -31.31 -8.80
CA SER A 164 -8.40 -30.52 -9.50
C SER A 164 -9.03 -29.47 -8.59
N PHE A 165 -9.21 -28.26 -9.14
CA PHE A 165 -9.84 -27.15 -8.43
C PHE A 165 -11.35 -27.25 -8.51
N LYS A 166 -12.02 -27.36 -7.37
CA LYS A 166 -13.45 -27.62 -7.23
C LYS A 166 -14.14 -26.55 -6.37
N VAL A 167 -15.44 -26.38 -6.57
CA VAL A 167 -16.31 -25.52 -5.75
C VAL A 167 -17.36 -26.37 -5.03
N ARG A 168 -17.50 -26.16 -3.72
CA ARG A 168 -18.61 -26.70 -2.93
C ARG A 168 -19.87 -25.92 -3.24
N THR A 169 -20.93 -26.63 -3.62
CA THR A 169 -22.25 -26.03 -3.85
C THR A 169 -23.23 -26.58 -2.82
N LYS A 170 -24.40 -25.92 -2.69
CA LYS A 170 -25.46 -26.39 -1.79
C LYS A 170 -25.92 -27.79 -2.12
N ASP A 171 -25.98 -28.11 -3.41
CA ASP A 171 -26.50 -29.39 -3.91
C ASP A 171 -25.45 -30.49 -3.94
N VAL A 172 -24.14 -30.10 -4.01
CA VAL A 172 -23.00 -31.02 -4.09
C VAL A 172 -21.91 -30.56 -3.13
N PRO A 173 -21.99 -30.94 -1.84
CA PRO A 173 -20.99 -30.57 -0.83
C PRO A 173 -19.58 -31.14 -1.11
N GLU A 174 -19.48 -32.29 -1.82
CA GLU A 174 -18.23 -32.91 -2.27
C GLU A 174 -17.54 -32.08 -3.34
N GLY A 175 -18.23 -31.06 -3.89
CA GLY A 175 -17.70 -30.15 -4.87
C GLY A 175 -17.80 -30.63 -6.32
N ILE A 176 -17.88 -29.67 -7.21
CA ILE A 176 -17.89 -29.86 -8.67
C ILE A 176 -16.70 -29.14 -9.29
N LEU A 177 -16.22 -29.62 -10.42
CA LEU A 177 -15.28 -28.89 -11.25
C LEU A 177 -15.89 -27.57 -11.70
N LEU A 178 -15.10 -26.52 -11.76
CA LEU A 178 -15.57 -25.24 -12.25
C LEU A 178 -15.99 -25.37 -13.73
N PRO A 179 -17.24 -25.05 -14.09
CA PRO A 179 -17.64 -25.00 -15.49
C PRO A 179 -16.78 -24.03 -16.30
N ALA A 180 -16.44 -24.44 -17.50
CA ALA A 180 -15.61 -23.62 -18.40
C ALA A 180 -16.29 -22.29 -18.73
N ASN A 181 -15.51 -21.23 -18.81
CA ASN A 181 -15.96 -19.89 -19.19
C ASN A 181 -17.04 -19.30 -18.24
N LYS A 182 -17.05 -19.73 -16.99
CA LYS A 182 -18.05 -19.31 -16.00
C LYS A 182 -17.44 -18.58 -14.81
N PHE A 183 -16.15 -18.79 -14.55
CA PHE A 183 -15.46 -18.25 -13.41
C PHE A 183 -14.20 -17.49 -13.83
N ILE A 184 -13.96 -16.35 -13.17
CA ILE A 184 -12.68 -15.64 -13.18
C ILE A 184 -11.92 -16.15 -11.96
N VAL A 185 -10.76 -16.78 -12.18
CA VAL A 185 -9.90 -17.30 -11.12
C VAL A 185 -8.61 -16.54 -11.12
N HIS A 186 -8.53 -15.51 -10.30
CA HIS A 186 -7.29 -14.77 -10.10
C HIS A 186 -6.39 -15.52 -9.12
N ARG A 187 -5.14 -15.73 -9.50
CA ARG A 187 -4.14 -16.44 -8.69
C ARG A 187 -2.95 -15.54 -8.48
N TYR A 188 -2.71 -15.21 -7.23
CA TYR A 188 -1.51 -14.49 -6.85
C TYR A 188 -0.37 -15.47 -6.59
N LYS A 189 0.82 -15.16 -7.11
CA LYS A 189 1.96 -16.07 -7.03
C LYS A 189 3.14 -15.37 -6.34
N ALA A 190 3.02 -15.10 -5.04
CA ALA A 190 4.11 -14.53 -4.25
C ALA A 190 5.35 -15.44 -4.22
N ARG A 191 5.16 -16.74 -4.38
CA ARG A 191 6.23 -17.76 -4.38
C ARG A 191 5.88 -18.90 -5.32
N SER A 192 6.89 -19.66 -5.72
CA SER A 192 6.69 -20.90 -6.47
C SER A 192 6.04 -21.97 -5.58
N GLY A 193 5.24 -22.85 -6.17
CA GLY A 193 4.56 -23.95 -5.49
C GLY A 193 3.05 -23.90 -5.66
N HIS A 194 2.34 -24.64 -4.82
CA HIS A 194 0.90 -24.77 -4.87
C HIS A 194 0.19 -23.45 -4.52
N THR A 195 -0.96 -23.19 -5.14
CA THR A 195 -1.71 -21.93 -4.98
C THR A 195 -2.19 -21.69 -3.53
N SER A 196 -2.55 -22.76 -2.79
CA SER A 196 -2.94 -22.65 -1.37
C SER A 196 -1.85 -22.03 -0.47
N ARG A 197 -0.59 -22.04 -0.94
CA ARG A 197 0.58 -21.55 -0.25
C ARG A 197 1.09 -20.20 -0.76
N ALA A 198 0.42 -19.63 -1.75
CA ALA A 198 0.92 -18.47 -2.49
C ALA A 198 0.57 -17.12 -1.86
N GLY A 199 -0.47 -17.05 -1.02
CA GLY A 199 -0.93 -15.81 -0.39
C GLY A 199 0.04 -15.23 0.63
N ILE A 200 0.13 -13.91 0.68
CA ILE A 200 1.01 -13.18 1.61
C ILE A 200 0.57 -13.40 3.07
N LEU A 201 -0.75 -13.50 3.33
CA LEU A 201 -1.29 -13.68 4.68
C LEU A 201 -0.77 -14.94 5.36
N ARG A 202 -0.34 -15.94 4.60
CA ARG A 202 0.30 -17.13 5.17
C ARG A 202 1.61 -16.82 5.90
N VAL A 203 2.38 -15.85 5.42
CA VAL A 203 3.60 -15.37 6.08
C VAL A 203 3.25 -14.47 7.25
N VAL A 204 2.29 -13.58 7.04
CA VAL A 204 1.84 -12.59 8.02
C VAL A 204 1.17 -13.25 9.22
N ALA A 205 0.51 -14.40 9.06
CA ALA A 205 -0.21 -15.10 10.13
C ALA A 205 0.63 -15.37 11.39
N TRP A 206 1.95 -15.58 11.25
CA TRP A 206 2.86 -15.74 12.37
C TRP A 206 3.05 -14.44 13.15
N MET A 207 3.20 -13.32 12.44
CA MET A 207 3.34 -11.99 13.08
C MET A 207 2.03 -11.57 13.75
N TYR A 208 0.90 -11.84 13.09
CA TYR A 208 -0.43 -11.64 13.65
C TYR A 208 -0.60 -12.42 14.96
N LEU A 209 -0.22 -13.71 14.98
CA LEU A 209 -0.30 -14.56 16.17
C LEU A 209 0.52 -13.96 17.33
N PHE A 210 1.78 -13.60 17.09
CA PHE A 210 2.66 -13.06 18.13
C PHE A 210 2.19 -11.69 18.62
N LYS A 211 1.73 -10.82 17.72
CA LYS A 211 1.14 -9.52 18.07
C LYS A 211 -0.10 -9.67 18.96
N ASN A 212 -0.98 -10.64 18.66
CA ASN A 212 -2.16 -10.88 19.49
C ASN A 212 -1.81 -11.37 20.90
N TYR A 213 -0.78 -12.20 21.05
CA TYR A 213 -0.28 -12.60 22.38
C TYR A 213 0.26 -11.40 23.14
N ASP A 214 1.08 -10.61 22.47
CA ASP A 214 1.69 -9.42 23.04
C ASP A 214 0.64 -8.41 23.54
N LEU A 215 -0.32 -8.07 22.69
CA LEU A 215 -1.42 -7.16 23.05
C LEU A 215 -2.27 -7.70 24.21
N LYS A 216 -2.56 -9.00 24.21
CA LYS A 216 -3.30 -9.63 25.32
C LYS A 216 -2.54 -9.51 26.64
N ASP A 217 -1.24 -9.82 26.61
CA ASP A 217 -0.39 -9.74 27.79
C ASP A 217 -0.20 -8.30 28.25
N TRP A 218 -0.11 -7.34 27.30
CA TRP A 218 -0.05 -5.91 27.59
C TRP A 218 -1.32 -5.40 28.28
N VAL A 219 -2.50 -5.78 27.79
CA VAL A 219 -3.78 -5.45 28.42
C VAL A 219 -3.84 -6.05 29.84
N SER A 220 -3.49 -7.32 30.00
CA SER A 220 -3.44 -7.98 31.32
C SER A 220 -2.45 -7.31 32.27
N PHE A 221 -1.29 -6.89 31.74
CA PHE A 221 -0.31 -6.11 32.51
C PHE A 221 -0.89 -4.76 32.94
N ALA A 222 -1.57 -4.05 32.05
CA ALA A 222 -2.21 -2.77 32.36
C ALA A 222 -3.33 -2.92 33.39
N GLU A 223 -4.10 -4.00 33.35
CA GLU A 223 -5.11 -4.32 34.36
C GLU A 223 -4.50 -4.59 35.76
N ILE A 224 -3.39 -5.31 35.82
CA ILE A 224 -2.75 -5.68 37.07
C ILE A 224 -1.95 -4.53 37.68
N TYR A 225 -1.17 -3.83 36.85
CA TYR A 225 -0.21 -2.81 37.30
C TYR A 225 -0.66 -1.37 37.07
N GLY A 226 -1.63 -1.13 36.21
CA GLY A 226 -2.20 0.19 35.93
C GLY A 226 -3.16 0.70 37.01
N LEU A 227 -3.66 -0.21 37.86
CA LEU A 227 -4.56 0.12 38.95
C LEU A 227 -3.83 -0.02 40.29
N PRO A 228 -3.78 1.03 41.12
CA PRO A 228 -3.10 0.96 42.41
C PRO A 228 -3.81 -0.03 43.34
N LEU A 229 -3.06 -1.03 43.85
CA LEU A 229 -3.56 -1.93 44.91
C LEU A 229 -3.94 -1.11 46.14
N ARG A 230 -5.19 -1.20 46.55
CA ARG A 230 -5.69 -0.55 47.76
C ARG A 230 -5.53 -1.50 48.95
N LEU A 231 -4.61 -1.16 49.81
CA LEU A 231 -4.32 -1.97 50.99
C LEU A 231 -4.81 -1.29 52.25
N GLY A 232 -5.82 -1.86 52.88
CA GLY A 232 -6.29 -1.42 54.18
C GLY A 232 -5.54 -2.13 55.30
N LYS A 233 -5.05 -1.40 56.30
CA LYS A 233 -4.44 -1.97 57.50
C LYS A 233 -5.41 -1.93 58.67
N TYR A 234 -5.53 -2.99 59.39
CA TYR A 234 -6.34 -3.07 60.62
C TYR A 234 -5.49 -3.43 61.84
N ALA A 235 -5.85 -2.87 63.01
CA ALA A 235 -5.11 -3.10 64.25
C ALA A 235 -5.20 -4.58 64.71
N PRO A 236 -4.14 -5.14 65.31
CA PRO A 236 -4.20 -6.45 65.94
C PRO A 236 -5.33 -6.49 67.00
N GLY A 237 -6.31 -7.35 66.78
CA GLY A 237 -7.50 -7.44 67.66
C GLY A 237 -8.77 -6.77 67.15
N ALA A 238 -8.74 -6.21 65.94
CA ALA A 238 -9.94 -5.70 65.28
C ALA A 238 -11.02 -6.77 65.13
N SER A 239 -12.26 -6.40 65.37
CA SER A 239 -13.40 -7.31 65.23
C SER A 239 -13.65 -7.66 63.76
N ASP A 240 -14.33 -8.77 63.49
CA ASP A 240 -14.68 -9.16 62.11
C ASP A 240 -15.64 -8.16 61.47
N SER A 241 -16.43 -7.43 62.28
CA SER A 241 -17.27 -6.33 61.78
C SER A 241 -16.44 -5.14 61.32
N ASP A 242 -15.35 -4.79 61.99
CA ASP A 242 -14.45 -3.69 61.62
C ASP A 242 -13.66 -4.03 60.34
N LYS A 243 -13.19 -5.29 60.24
CA LYS A 243 -12.54 -5.79 59.01
C LYS A 243 -13.50 -5.75 57.81
N ALA A 244 -14.75 -6.20 58.03
CA ALA A 244 -15.77 -6.15 56.99
C ALA A 244 -16.16 -4.70 56.58
N ALA A 245 -16.16 -3.76 57.56
CA ALA A 245 -16.40 -2.34 57.28
C ALA A 245 -15.26 -1.73 56.49
N LEU A 246 -14.00 -2.00 56.85
CA LEU A 246 -12.81 -1.54 56.16
C LEU A 246 -12.77 -2.10 54.72
N MET A 247 -13.06 -3.38 54.53
CA MET A 247 -13.11 -4.00 53.21
C MET A 247 -14.20 -3.40 52.34
N ARG A 248 -15.39 -3.14 52.87
CA ARG A 248 -16.47 -2.45 52.15
C ARG A 248 -16.09 -1.04 51.75
N ALA A 249 -15.44 -0.28 52.63
CA ALA A 249 -14.97 1.05 52.34
C ALA A 249 -13.93 1.07 51.16
N LEU A 250 -12.99 0.10 51.15
CA LEU A 250 -12.01 -0.05 50.08
C LEU A 250 -12.65 -0.41 48.73
N ILE A 251 -13.67 -1.28 48.75
CA ILE A 251 -14.43 -1.67 47.57
C ILE A 251 -15.26 -0.49 47.04
N GLN A 252 -15.82 0.36 47.92
CA GLN A 252 -16.60 1.53 47.54
C GLN A 252 -15.76 2.66 46.88
N ILE A 253 -14.46 2.73 47.19
CA ILE A 253 -13.56 3.73 46.60
C ILE A 253 -13.25 3.37 45.15
N GLY A 254 -13.43 2.11 44.71
CA GLY A 254 -13.27 1.65 43.35
C GLY A 254 -13.47 0.14 43.20
N SER A 255 -13.65 -0.33 41.97
CA SER A 255 -14.07 -1.71 41.67
C SER A 255 -12.95 -2.75 41.71
N ASP A 256 -11.66 -2.35 41.90
CA ASP A 256 -10.54 -3.22 41.62
C ASP A 256 -9.71 -3.57 42.84
N ALA A 257 -8.74 -4.44 42.70
CA ALA A 257 -7.91 -5.08 43.69
C ALA A 257 -7.80 -4.37 45.06
N ALA A 258 -8.62 -4.80 46.01
CA ALA A 258 -8.58 -4.32 47.40
C ALA A 258 -8.25 -5.47 48.36
N GLY A 259 -7.39 -5.23 49.30
CA GLY A 259 -7.02 -6.20 50.34
C GLY A 259 -6.96 -5.57 51.73
N ILE A 260 -7.18 -6.37 52.78
CA ILE A 260 -6.95 -5.95 54.17
C ILE A 260 -5.91 -6.85 54.79
N ILE A 261 -4.97 -6.25 55.52
CA ILE A 261 -3.93 -6.99 56.26
C ILE A 261 -3.83 -6.47 57.72
N PRO A 262 -3.37 -7.29 58.67
CA PRO A 262 -3.04 -6.81 60.01
C PRO A 262 -1.95 -5.73 59.97
N ASP A 263 -2.05 -4.74 60.86
CA ASP A 263 -0.99 -3.77 61.04
C ASP A 263 0.30 -4.46 61.48
N GLY A 264 1.42 -4.15 60.86
CA GLY A 264 2.68 -4.84 61.04
C GLY A 264 2.95 -5.99 60.06
N THR A 265 2.03 -6.27 59.12
CA THR A 265 2.26 -7.18 57.98
C THR A 265 2.48 -6.35 56.70
N SER A 266 3.37 -6.78 55.83
CA SER A 266 3.55 -6.16 54.50
C SER A 266 3.28 -7.18 53.40
N ILE A 267 2.76 -6.70 52.30
CA ILE A 267 2.72 -7.44 51.04
C ILE A 267 3.71 -6.74 50.12
N ASP A 268 4.81 -7.39 49.85
CA ASP A 268 5.82 -6.86 48.97
C ASP A 268 5.66 -7.50 47.58
N PHE A 269 5.39 -6.69 46.60
CA PHE A 269 5.49 -7.12 45.20
C PHE A 269 6.95 -7.13 44.81
N ILE A 270 7.51 -8.30 44.53
CA ILE A 270 8.85 -8.41 43.96
C ILE A 270 8.75 -7.92 42.53
N THR A 271 8.85 -6.60 42.36
CA THR A 271 9.03 -6.00 41.06
C THR A 271 10.51 -6.16 40.68
N THR A 272 10.79 -6.87 39.60
CA THR A 272 12.10 -6.77 38.97
C THR A 272 12.26 -5.32 38.56
N GLU A 273 13.17 -4.59 39.19
CA GLU A 273 13.59 -3.23 38.82
C GLU A 273 14.22 -3.26 37.44
N LYS A 274 13.44 -3.39 36.41
CA LYS A 274 13.87 -3.14 35.04
C LYS A 274 12.81 -2.29 34.36
N THR A 275 13.20 -1.05 34.16
CA THR A 275 12.76 -0.07 33.18
C THR A 275 11.64 -0.56 32.27
N SER A 276 10.47 0.06 32.45
CA SER A 276 9.36 0.09 31.46
C SER A 276 9.05 -1.22 30.72
N SER A 277 8.41 -2.15 31.42
CA SER A 277 7.82 -3.33 30.78
C SER A 277 6.78 -2.95 29.71
N SER A 278 6.15 -1.78 29.81
CA SER A 278 5.26 -1.23 28.77
C SER A 278 5.98 -1.01 27.44
N ASP A 279 7.22 -0.52 27.46
CA ASP A 279 8.00 -0.29 26.24
C ASP A 279 8.36 -1.60 25.52
N LEU A 280 8.45 -2.72 26.23
CA LEU A 280 8.73 -4.02 25.63
C LEU A 280 7.55 -4.48 24.76
N TYR A 281 6.33 -4.38 25.28
CA TYR A 281 5.11 -4.73 24.55
C TYR A 281 4.94 -3.83 23.31
N GLU A 282 5.07 -2.52 23.48
CA GLU A 282 4.98 -1.58 22.36
C GLU A 282 6.02 -1.89 21.27
N ARG A 283 7.26 -2.17 21.67
CA ARG A 283 8.33 -2.50 20.70
C ARG A 283 8.06 -3.80 19.96
N LEU A 284 7.52 -4.81 20.64
CA LEU A 284 7.19 -6.08 20.00
C LEU A 284 6.00 -5.93 19.04
N ALA A 285 4.93 -5.22 19.44
CA ALA A 285 3.82 -4.91 18.58
C ALA A 285 4.27 -4.13 17.32
N ARG A 286 5.08 -3.08 17.51
CA ARG A 286 5.67 -2.30 16.41
C ARG A 286 6.56 -3.14 15.51
N TYR A 287 7.38 -4.01 16.06
CA TYR A 287 8.19 -4.95 15.28
C TYR A 287 7.31 -5.86 14.41
N CYS A 288 6.21 -6.40 14.96
CA CYS A 288 5.26 -7.21 14.19
C CYS A 288 4.64 -6.39 13.04
N ASP A 289 4.23 -5.16 13.29
CA ASP A 289 3.67 -4.26 12.29
C ASP A 289 4.67 -3.95 11.15
N GLU A 290 5.93 -3.70 11.50
CA GLU A 290 6.98 -3.54 10.50
C GLU A 290 7.19 -4.78 9.63
N GLN A 291 7.16 -5.99 10.22
CA GLN A 291 7.28 -7.22 9.44
C GLN A 291 6.06 -7.46 8.54
N ILE A 292 4.85 -7.10 9.01
CA ILE A 292 3.61 -7.11 8.21
C ILE A 292 3.74 -6.16 7.02
N SER A 293 4.17 -4.92 7.26
CA SER A 293 4.41 -3.92 6.20
C SER A 293 5.43 -4.40 5.16
N LYS A 294 6.57 -4.94 5.62
CA LYS A 294 7.60 -5.52 4.73
C LYS A 294 7.06 -6.66 3.87
N ALA A 295 6.19 -7.50 4.42
CA ALA A 295 5.61 -8.61 3.69
C ALA A 295 4.63 -8.15 2.60
N ILE A 296 3.84 -7.10 2.86
CA ILE A 296 2.76 -6.63 1.97
C ILE A 296 3.26 -5.60 0.97
N LEU A 297 4.00 -4.58 1.44
CA LEU A 297 4.43 -3.44 0.63
C LEU A 297 5.93 -3.42 0.32
N GLY A 298 6.72 -4.40 0.81
CA GLY A 298 8.17 -4.42 0.64
C GLY A 298 8.92 -3.34 1.44
N GLN A 299 8.23 -2.57 2.28
CA GLN A 299 8.77 -1.40 2.99
C GLN A 299 8.04 -1.16 4.32
N THR A 300 8.59 -0.28 5.19
CA THR A 300 8.03 0.00 6.52
C THR A 300 7.44 1.39 6.70
N LEU A 301 7.77 2.37 5.85
CA LEU A 301 7.59 3.81 6.12
C LEU A 301 6.34 4.45 5.48
N THR A 302 5.32 3.68 5.12
CA THR A 302 4.09 4.29 4.55
C THR A 302 3.14 4.87 5.59
N SER A 303 3.29 4.50 6.87
CA SER A 303 2.34 4.86 7.92
C SER A 303 2.94 5.67 9.08
N ASP A 304 4.25 5.68 9.24
CA ASP A 304 4.89 6.39 10.35
C ASP A 304 5.63 7.63 9.86
N SER A 305 5.15 8.79 10.29
CA SER A 305 5.68 10.15 10.04
C SER A 305 6.96 10.46 10.83
N GLY A 306 7.87 9.51 10.94
CA GLY A 306 9.16 9.68 11.59
C GLY A 306 10.26 10.09 10.61
N GLY A 307 10.35 11.37 10.23
CA GLY A 307 11.59 12.00 9.77
C GLY A 307 12.31 11.41 8.56
N GLY A 308 11.59 10.81 7.59
CA GLY A 308 12.21 10.32 6.35
C GLY A 308 12.65 11.46 5.43
N SER A 309 13.87 11.40 4.89
CA SER A 309 14.32 12.37 3.88
C SER A 309 13.51 12.21 2.59
N TYR A 310 13.38 13.28 1.80
CA TYR A 310 12.72 13.26 0.47
C TYR A 310 13.22 12.12 -0.44
N ALA A 311 14.52 11.83 -0.41
CA ALA A 311 15.12 10.73 -1.15
C ALA A 311 14.58 9.36 -0.72
N GLN A 312 14.34 9.16 0.57
CA GLN A 312 13.79 7.92 1.12
C GLN A 312 12.31 7.74 0.73
N SER A 313 11.52 8.81 0.80
CA SER A 313 10.12 8.82 0.33
C SER A 313 9.99 8.47 -1.16
N LYS A 314 10.91 8.97 -1.99
CA LYS A 314 10.93 8.65 -3.42
C LYS A 314 11.23 7.17 -3.64
N THR A 315 12.26 6.62 -3.00
CA THR A 315 12.60 5.18 -3.11
C THR A 315 11.43 4.29 -2.67
N HIS A 316 10.69 4.68 -1.64
CA HIS A 316 9.52 3.94 -1.19
C HIS A 316 8.36 3.99 -2.19
N ASN A 317 8.15 5.13 -2.86
CA ASN A 317 7.18 5.24 -3.94
C ASN A 317 7.55 4.34 -5.13
N ASP A 318 8.83 4.28 -5.50
CA ASP A 318 9.31 3.44 -6.60
C ASP A 318 9.01 1.95 -6.31
N VAL A 319 9.28 1.47 -5.08
CA VAL A 319 8.97 0.09 -4.68
C VAL A 319 7.46 -0.19 -4.73
N ARG A 320 6.63 0.76 -4.25
CA ARG A 320 5.17 0.62 -4.32
C ARG A 320 4.68 0.58 -5.76
N HIS A 321 5.25 1.41 -6.62
CA HIS A 321 4.93 1.45 -8.05
C HIS A 321 5.26 0.11 -8.74
N ASP A 322 6.44 -0.45 -8.48
CA ASP A 322 6.82 -1.77 -9.02
C ASP A 322 5.83 -2.87 -8.64
N LEU A 323 5.35 -2.86 -7.39
CA LEU A 323 4.32 -3.81 -6.93
C LEU A 323 3.00 -3.58 -7.67
N THR A 324 2.57 -2.32 -7.82
CA THR A 324 1.35 -1.96 -8.54
C THR A 324 1.41 -2.43 -9.99
N VAL A 325 2.51 -2.18 -10.70
CA VAL A 325 2.72 -2.63 -12.08
C VAL A 325 2.65 -4.17 -12.18
N ALA A 326 3.23 -4.89 -11.21
CA ALA A 326 3.20 -6.35 -11.19
C ALA A 326 1.78 -6.88 -10.97
N ASP A 327 1.04 -6.29 -10.04
CA ASP A 327 -0.33 -6.66 -9.71
C ASP A 327 -1.28 -6.34 -10.89
N CYS A 328 -1.14 -5.19 -11.55
CA CYS A 328 -1.87 -4.81 -12.77
C CYS A 328 -1.65 -5.83 -13.89
N LYS A 329 -0.40 -6.23 -14.15
CA LYS A 329 -0.08 -7.25 -15.17
C LYS A 329 -0.69 -8.60 -14.86
N ALA A 330 -0.70 -9.01 -13.60
CA ALA A 330 -1.30 -10.26 -13.16
C ALA A 330 -2.82 -10.23 -13.31
N LEU A 331 -3.47 -9.13 -12.90
CA LEU A 331 -4.91 -8.93 -13.04
C LEU A 331 -5.31 -8.88 -14.53
N ALA A 332 -4.63 -8.09 -15.35
CA ALA A 332 -4.85 -8.00 -16.78
C ALA A 332 -4.76 -9.37 -17.48
N SER A 333 -3.77 -10.16 -17.13
CA SER A 333 -3.61 -11.52 -17.66
C SER A 333 -4.79 -12.42 -17.27
N THR A 334 -5.30 -12.30 -16.06
CA THR A 334 -6.45 -13.06 -15.58
C THR A 334 -7.73 -12.64 -16.28
N LEU A 335 -8.03 -11.34 -16.32
CA LEU A 335 -9.20 -10.79 -17.01
C LEU A 335 -9.20 -11.16 -18.49
N ARG A 336 -8.05 -11.08 -19.16
CA ARG A 336 -7.91 -11.50 -20.54
C ARG A 336 -8.21 -12.98 -20.75
N ARG A 337 -7.75 -13.84 -19.85
CA ARG A 337 -7.93 -15.30 -19.94
C ARG A 337 -9.37 -15.73 -19.63
N ASP A 338 -9.96 -15.19 -18.53
CA ASP A 338 -11.15 -15.75 -17.94
C ASP A 338 -12.43 -14.92 -18.22
N LEU A 339 -12.30 -13.66 -18.67
CA LEU A 339 -13.42 -12.78 -18.98
C LEU A 339 -13.44 -12.39 -20.47
N ILE A 340 -12.35 -11.78 -20.98
CA ILE A 340 -12.32 -11.25 -22.35
C ILE A 340 -12.33 -12.39 -23.38
N ARG A 341 -11.55 -13.44 -23.15
CA ARG A 341 -11.53 -14.60 -24.05
C ARG A 341 -12.90 -15.26 -24.19
N PRO A 342 -13.65 -15.61 -23.13
CA PRO A 342 -15.01 -16.11 -23.26
C PRO A 342 -15.94 -15.16 -24.03
N LEU A 343 -15.92 -13.87 -23.75
CA LEU A 343 -16.72 -12.88 -24.49
C LEU A 343 -16.40 -12.90 -26.00
N CYS A 344 -15.14 -12.95 -26.38
CA CYS A 344 -14.73 -13.07 -27.79
C CYS A 344 -15.21 -14.38 -28.41
N ILE A 345 -15.07 -15.51 -27.70
CA ILE A 345 -15.47 -16.84 -28.19
C ILE A 345 -16.99 -16.89 -28.45
N PHE A 346 -17.78 -16.36 -27.52
CA PHE A 346 -19.24 -16.41 -27.62
C PHE A 346 -19.80 -15.54 -28.74
N ASN A 347 -19.18 -14.36 -28.99
CA ASN A 347 -19.68 -13.39 -29.94
C ASN A 347 -19.03 -13.48 -31.32
N PHE A 348 -17.71 -13.72 -31.38
CA PHE A 348 -16.94 -13.67 -32.63
C PHE A 348 -16.38 -15.03 -33.06
N GLY A 349 -16.29 -16.02 -32.15
CA GLY A 349 -15.80 -17.38 -32.44
C GLY A 349 -14.39 -17.65 -31.90
N GLU A 350 -14.04 -18.96 -31.84
CA GLU A 350 -12.80 -19.44 -31.18
C GLU A 350 -11.50 -19.07 -31.89
N ASP A 351 -11.56 -18.85 -33.19
CA ASP A 351 -10.41 -18.59 -34.08
C ASP A 351 -10.02 -17.09 -34.14
N LYS A 352 -10.70 -16.26 -33.37
CA LYS A 352 -10.43 -14.82 -33.39
C LYS A 352 -9.32 -14.44 -32.41
N ARG A 353 -8.65 -13.35 -32.74
CA ARG A 353 -7.58 -12.79 -31.91
C ARG A 353 -8.19 -12.04 -30.75
N ILE A 354 -7.63 -12.21 -29.55
CA ILE A 354 -8.16 -11.68 -28.31
C ILE A 354 -7.43 -10.39 -27.96
N PRO A 355 -8.12 -9.25 -27.77
CA PRO A 355 -7.49 -7.99 -27.38
C PRO A 355 -6.79 -8.09 -26.04
N TYR A 356 -5.98 -7.09 -25.73
CA TYR A 356 -5.31 -6.97 -24.44
C TYR A 356 -6.03 -5.92 -23.62
N ILE A 357 -6.03 -6.10 -22.30
CA ILE A 357 -6.37 -5.05 -21.34
C ILE A 357 -5.07 -4.55 -20.72
N ARG A 358 -4.94 -3.24 -20.58
CA ARG A 358 -3.80 -2.58 -19.96
C ARG A 358 -4.31 -1.54 -18.97
N PHE A 359 -3.79 -1.58 -17.76
CA PHE A 359 -3.99 -0.54 -16.76
C PHE A 359 -2.95 0.56 -16.97
N ASP A 360 -3.36 1.81 -16.78
CA ASP A 360 -2.46 2.96 -16.89
C ASP A 360 -1.62 3.09 -15.61
N CYS A 361 -0.52 2.35 -15.59
CA CYS A 361 0.44 2.33 -14.49
C CYS A 361 1.61 3.29 -14.74
N GLU A 362 1.51 4.22 -15.71
CA GLU A 362 2.60 5.17 -15.94
C GLU A 362 2.72 6.09 -14.71
N GLU A 363 3.94 6.22 -14.19
CA GLU A 363 4.21 7.25 -13.18
C GLU A 363 3.77 8.60 -13.78
N SER A 364 3.12 9.43 -12.95
CA SER A 364 2.88 10.81 -13.34
C SER A 364 4.24 11.44 -13.64
N GLU A 365 4.61 11.50 -14.92
CA GLU A 365 5.86 12.13 -15.33
C GLU A 365 5.92 13.55 -14.76
N ASP A 366 7.04 13.90 -14.18
CA ASP A 366 7.29 15.31 -13.85
C ASP A 366 7.28 16.12 -15.16
N LEU A 367 6.11 16.67 -15.47
CA LEU A 367 5.90 17.47 -16.67
C LEU A 367 6.89 18.64 -16.75
N THR A 368 7.36 19.15 -15.62
CA THR A 368 8.36 20.20 -15.53
C THR A 368 9.73 19.68 -16.00
N GLN A 369 10.10 18.50 -15.54
CA GLN A 369 11.33 17.85 -15.95
C GLN A 369 11.26 17.44 -17.43
N THR A 370 10.13 16.88 -17.87
CA THR A 370 9.87 16.51 -19.27
C THR A 370 9.92 17.73 -20.19
N ALA A 371 9.31 18.86 -19.81
CA ALA A 371 9.39 20.12 -20.57
C ALA A 371 10.84 20.63 -20.67
N THR A 372 11.61 20.52 -19.59
CA THR A 372 13.03 20.92 -19.56
C THR A 372 13.88 20.03 -20.46
N ILE A 373 13.65 18.72 -20.44
CA ILE A 373 14.32 17.74 -21.30
C ILE A 373 13.97 18.00 -22.76
N LEU A 374 12.68 18.16 -23.09
CA LEU A 374 12.22 18.46 -24.44
C LEU A 374 12.81 19.78 -24.98
N GLY A 375 12.79 20.84 -24.14
CA GLY A 375 13.43 22.11 -24.47
C GLY A 375 14.93 21.94 -24.78
N THR A 376 15.63 21.19 -23.93
CA THR A 376 17.06 20.91 -24.12
C THR A 376 17.34 20.08 -25.36
N LEU A 377 16.51 19.10 -25.68
CA LEU A 377 16.64 18.27 -26.90
C LEU A 377 16.39 19.09 -28.17
N ILE A 378 15.40 19.97 -28.13
CA ILE A 378 15.09 20.85 -29.26
C ILE A 378 16.19 21.91 -29.46
N GLU A 379 16.58 22.61 -28.39
CA GLU A 379 17.51 23.74 -28.46
C GLU A 379 18.97 23.32 -28.64
N LYS A 380 19.43 22.28 -27.88
CA LYS A 380 20.84 21.89 -27.87
C LYS A 380 21.17 20.78 -28.86
N VAL A 381 20.24 19.85 -29.09
CA VAL A 381 20.47 18.70 -29.98
C VAL A 381 19.85 18.91 -31.37
N GLY A 382 18.93 19.88 -31.52
CA GLY A 382 18.22 20.14 -32.77
C GLY A 382 17.23 19.05 -33.16
N LEU A 383 16.70 18.31 -32.18
CA LEU A 383 15.72 17.24 -32.41
C LEU A 383 14.41 17.83 -32.93
N ARG A 384 13.90 17.29 -34.03
CA ARG A 384 12.61 17.70 -34.62
C ARG A 384 11.50 16.86 -34.00
N ILE A 385 10.71 17.46 -33.11
CA ILE A 385 9.58 16.81 -32.44
C ILE A 385 8.29 17.34 -33.09
N PRO A 386 7.32 16.45 -33.45
CA PRO A 386 6.01 16.89 -33.93
C PRO A 386 5.28 17.68 -32.83
N THR A 387 4.66 18.82 -33.22
CA THR A 387 3.86 19.64 -32.28
C THR A 387 2.70 18.85 -31.67
N SER A 388 2.06 17.97 -32.43
CA SER A 388 1.00 17.07 -31.99
C SER A 388 1.45 16.14 -30.84
N PHE A 389 2.71 15.70 -30.83
CA PHE A 389 3.29 14.94 -29.71
C PHE A 389 3.35 15.78 -28.44
N VAL A 390 3.75 17.07 -28.57
CA VAL A 390 3.84 17.98 -27.40
C VAL A 390 2.44 18.25 -26.84
N TYR A 391 1.44 18.53 -27.69
CA TYR A 391 0.05 18.73 -27.26
C TYR A 391 -0.49 17.52 -26.52
N LYS A 392 -0.30 16.31 -27.06
CA LYS A 392 -0.72 15.06 -26.40
C LYS A 392 0.01 14.84 -25.08
N LYS A 393 1.34 15.04 -25.05
CA LYS A 393 2.16 14.76 -23.86
C LYS A 393 1.82 15.67 -22.68
N PHE A 394 1.45 16.91 -22.95
CA PHE A 394 1.07 17.90 -21.91
C PHE A 394 -0.45 18.01 -21.73
N SER A 395 -1.25 17.15 -22.38
CA SER A 395 -2.71 17.18 -22.33
C SER A 395 -3.30 18.55 -22.69
N ILE A 396 -2.64 19.26 -23.63
CA ILE A 396 -3.09 20.56 -24.14
C ILE A 396 -3.89 20.30 -25.43
N PRO A 397 -5.13 20.81 -25.56
CA PRO A 397 -5.89 20.65 -26.79
C PRO A 397 -5.18 21.32 -27.97
N GLU A 398 -5.18 20.65 -29.14
CA GLU A 398 -4.68 21.26 -30.38
C GLU A 398 -5.63 22.40 -30.79
N PRO A 399 -5.12 23.59 -31.12
CA PRO A 399 -5.97 24.72 -31.50
C PRO A 399 -6.69 24.45 -32.84
N GLU A 400 -7.97 24.77 -32.90
CA GLU A 400 -8.80 24.73 -34.11
C GLU A 400 -8.66 26.02 -34.94
N GLU A 401 -9.06 25.97 -36.23
CA GLU A 401 -9.06 27.17 -37.10
C GLU A 401 -10.03 28.22 -36.53
N GLY A 402 -9.47 29.30 -35.96
CA GLY A 402 -10.24 30.42 -35.38
C GLY A 402 -9.98 30.66 -33.90
N ASP A 403 -9.23 29.80 -33.23
CA ASP A 403 -8.91 29.97 -31.82
C ASP A 403 -7.93 31.12 -31.56
N GLU A 404 -8.17 31.88 -30.51
CA GLU A 404 -7.19 32.87 -30.00
C GLU A 404 -6.02 32.16 -29.35
N ILE A 405 -4.87 32.14 -30.04
CA ILE A 405 -3.65 31.53 -29.53
C ILE A 405 -2.91 32.50 -28.59
N ALA A 406 -2.60 32.05 -27.40
CA ALA A 406 -1.75 32.76 -26.44
C ALA A 406 -0.37 33.02 -27.08
N LYS A 407 -0.06 34.28 -27.36
CA LYS A 407 1.22 34.67 -27.95
C LYS A 407 2.26 34.83 -26.84
N PRO A 408 3.49 34.27 -27.03
CA PRO A 408 4.56 34.57 -26.10
C PRO A 408 4.83 36.08 -26.15
N THR A 409 4.82 36.73 -25.01
CA THR A 409 5.18 38.14 -24.89
C THR A 409 6.70 38.27 -25.06
N TYR A 410 7.20 38.09 -26.28
CA TYR A 410 8.56 38.49 -26.60
C TYR A 410 8.57 40.01 -26.75
N GLY A 411 9.11 40.69 -25.75
CA GLY A 411 9.51 42.07 -25.91
C GLY A 411 10.50 42.16 -27.09
N GLY A 412 10.11 42.85 -28.19
CA GLY A 412 10.92 42.97 -29.36
C GLY A 412 12.26 43.66 -29.08
N GLY A 413 13.33 43.09 -29.62
CA GLY A 413 14.66 43.72 -29.62
C GLY A 413 15.75 42.69 -29.93
N MET A 414 16.36 42.87 -31.11
CA MET A 414 17.52 42.14 -31.63
C MET A 414 18.55 41.71 -30.60
N GLY A 415 18.98 40.45 -30.71
CA GLY A 415 20.36 39.98 -30.47
C GLY A 415 20.90 40.27 -29.08
N GLY A 416 20.72 39.34 -28.15
CA GLY A 416 21.41 39.40 -26.88
C GLY A 416 21.07 38.20 -25.99
N VAL A 417 22.06 37.39 -25.73
CA VAL A 417 22.05 36.41 -24.63
C VAL A 417 21.48 37.11 -23.39
N LEU A 418 20.31 36.67 -22.92
CA LEU A 418 19.77 37.20 -21.68
C LEU A 418 20.55 36.56 -20.53
N PRO A 419 21.35 37.35 -19.76
CA PRO A 419 21.81 36.90 -18.48
C PRO A 419 20.60 36.92 -17.54
N PHE A 420 20.29 35.81 -16.96
CA PHE A 420 19.40 35.75 -15.77
C PHE A 420 20.00 36.67 -14.72
N LYS A 421 19.55 37.90 -14.65
CA LYS A 421 19.90 38.79 -13.53
C LYS A 421 19.12 38.33 -12.30
N SER A 422 19.86 37.88 -11.33
CA SER A 422 19.40 37.51 -9.98
C SER A 422 18.75 38.63 -9.17
N ASP A 423 18.55 39.82 -9.74
CA ASP A 423 18.03 40.99 -9.03
C ASP A 423 16.51 41.16 -9.07
N ALA A 424 15.77 40.31 -9.80
CA ALA A 424 14.30 40.39 -9.87
C ALA A 424 13.60 39.83 -8.62
N LEU A 425 14.31 39.20 -7.71
CA LEU A 425 13.77 38.63 -6.46
C LEU A 425 13.80 39.62 -5.27
N LEU A 426 14.37 40.80 -5.45
CA LEU A 426 14.46 41.84 -4.39
C LEU A 426 13.41 42.97 -4.52
N SER A 427 12.57 43.00 -5.54
CA SER A 427 11.57 44.04 -5.78
C SER A 427 10.13 43.64 -5.43
N LEU A 428 9.90 42.55 -4.71
CA LEU A 428 8.60 42.26 -4.09
C LEU A 428 8.48 42.89 -2.70
N LYS A 429 8.70 44.22 -2.64
CA LYS A 429 8.13 45.04 -1.59
C LYS A 429 6.84 45.66 -2.14
N ALA A 430 5.77 45.44 -1.36
CA ALA A 430 4.48 46.08 -1.44
C ALA A 430 3.51 45.62 -2.56
N GLY A 431 2.66 44.76 -2.16
CA GLY A 431 1.39 44.39 -2.78
C GLY A 431 0.69 43.43 -1.82
N ALA A 432 0.17 43.98 -0.72
CA ALA A 432 -0.69 43.26 0.21
C ALA A 432 -1.97 42.84 -0.51
N ASP A 433 -2.49 41.68 -0.09
CA ASP A 433 -3.83 41.13 -0.28
C ASP A 433 -3.99 39.98 -1.28
N ALA A 434 -3.44 38.81 -0.90
CA ALA A 434 -4.09 37.52 -1.11
C ALA A 434 -3.51 36.51 -0.11
N PRO A 435 -4.27 35.66 0.58
CA PRO A 435 -3.72 34.64 1.49
C PRO A 435 -3.03 33.56 0.65
N ILE A 436 -1.72 33.63 0.61
CA ILE A 436 -0.88 32.58 0.06
C ILE A 436 -0.92 31.44 1.07
N GLY A 437 -1.33 30.23 0.64
CA GLY A 437 -1.39 29.08 1.53
C GLY A 437 -0.05 28.89 2.26
N THR A 438 -0.11 28.65 3.55
CA THR A 438 1.02 28.58 4.50
C THR A 438 2.16 27.68 4.00
N GLN A 439 1.83 26.59 3.32
CA GLN A 439 2.81 25.65 2.77
C GLN A 439 3.67 26.25 1.64
N GLN A 440 3.07 27.00 0.74
CA GLN A 440 3.83 27.64 -0.36
C GLN A 440 4.80 28.71 0.13
N HIS A 441 4.48 29.34 1.26
CA HIS A 441 5.36 30.32 1.89
C HIS A 441 6.57 29.63 2.56
N ILE A 442 6.32 28.54 3.27
CA ILE A 442 7.38 27.70 3.87
C ILE A 442 8.31 27.13 2.79
N ASP A 443 7.78 26.65 1.68
CA ASP A 443 8.56 26.11 0.56
C ASP A 443 9.47 27.17 -0.06
N ARG A 444 8.99 28.42 -0.18
CA ARG A 444 9.82 29.55 -0.67
C ARG A 444 10.92 29.92 0.32
N LEU A 445 10.64 29.91 1.62
CA LEU A 445 11.63 30.15 2.65
C LEU A 445 12.71 29.07 2.67
N ALA A 446 12.31 27.81 2.55
CA ALA A 446 13.23 26.68 2.46
C ALA A 446 14.14 26.78 1.21
N ALA A 447 13.57 27.12 0.05
CA ALA A 447 14.34 27.34 -1.18
C ALA A 447 15.32 28.52 -1.06
N ALA A 448 14.93 29.61 -0.44
CA ALA A 448 15.78 30.77 -0.22
C ALA A 448 16.92 30.47 0.77
N ALA A 449 16.65 29.70 1.82
CA ALA A 449 17.64 29.23 2.79
C ALA A 449 18.67 28.28 2.15
N LEU A 450 18.20 27.33 1.31
CA LEU A 450 19.04 26.43 0.53
C LEU A 450 20.00 27.22 -0.38
N HIS A 451 19.48 28.19 -1.10
CA HIS A 451 20.29 29.00 -2.04
C HIS A 451 21.35 29.83 -1.33
N LYS A 452 21.05 30.39 -0.15
CA LYS A 452 22.03 31.10 0.68
C LYS A 452 23.02 30.16 1.36
N GLY A 453 22.59 28.96 1.73
CA GLY A 453 23.40 27.97 2.44
C GLY A 453 24.48 27.31 1.59
N VAL A 454 24.33 27.24 0.26
CA VAL A 454 25.29 26.53 -0.62
C VAL A 454 26.72 27.00 -0.44
N GLY A 455 26.94 28.31 -0.29
CA GLY A 455 28.28 28.89 -0.09
C GLY A 455 28.88 28.54 1.27
N SER A 456 28.08 28.53 2.32
CA SER A 456 28.49 28.22 3.69
C SER A 456 28.73 26.71 3.86
N PHE A 457 27.88 25.88 3.28
CA PHE A 457 28.09 24.43 3.21
C PHE A 457 29.37 24.09 2.45
N LYS A 458 29.63 24.73 1.30
CA LYS A 458 30.84 24.48 0.53
C LYS A 458 32.12 24.83 1.32
N ARG A 459 32.09 25.91 2.10
CA ARG A 459 33.22 26.27 2.99
C ARG A 459 33.37 25.28 4.14
N ALA A 460 32.29 24.89 4.79
CA ALA A 460 32.30 23.91 5.85
C ALA A 460 32.91 22.57 5.42
N PHE A 461 32.59 22.12 4.21
CA PHE A 461 33.08 20.87 3.64
C PHE A 461 34.38 21.00 2.84
N GLU A 462 35.00 22.17 2.77
CA GLU A 462 36.28 22.37 2.07
C GLU A 462 37.40 21.43 2.54
N PRO A 463 37.55 21.13 3.85
CA PRO A 463 38.55 20.15 4.32
C PRO A 463 38.29 18.75 3.75
N VAL A 464 37.03 18.32 3.65
CA VAL A 464 36.65 17.02 3.07
C VAL A 464 36.96 16.98 1.56
N LEU A 465 36.65 18.05 0.85
CA LEU A 465 36.97 18.16 -0.57
C LEU A 465 38.48 18.11 -0.84
N LYS A 466 39.27 18.80 -0.03
CA LYS A 466 40.72 18.74 -0.11
C LYS A 466 41.30 17.36 0.19
N MET A 467 40.68 16.63 1.14
CA MET A 467 41.08 15.26 1.43
C MET A 467 40.83 14.34 0.23
N ILE A 468 39.68 14.50 -0.43
CA ILE A 468 39.31 13.74 -1.63
C ILE A 468 40.22 14.10 -2.81
N GLU A 469 40.53 15.39 -3.02
CA GLU A 469 41.41 15.86 -4.09
C GLU A 469 42.88 15.41 -3.92
N ASN A 470 43.34 15.24 -2.67
CA ASN A 470 44.71 14.83 -2.37
C ASN A 470 44.88 13.31 -2.28
N ALA A 471 43.82 12.52 -2.35
CA ALA A 471 43.94 11.07 -2.35
C ALA A 471 44.28 10.54 -3.74
N ASP A 472 45.37 9.79 -3.84
CA ASP A 472 45.88 9.21 -5.09
C ASP A 472 45.04 8.00 -5.58
N SER A 473 44.28 7.37 -4.66
CA SER A 473 43.39 6.22 -4.98
C SER A 473 42.20 6.11 -4.03
N LEU A 474 41.20 5.33 -4.43
CA LEU A 474 40.03 5.02 -3.59
C LEU A 474 40.39 4.19 -2.36
N GLU A 475 41.43 3.35 -2.46
CA GLU A 475 41.94 2.56 -1.34
C GLU A 475 42.55 3.46 -0.26
N GLN A 476 43.35 4.45 -0.68
CA GLN A 476 43.94 5.43 0.24
C GLN A 476 42.88 6.30 0.91
N LEU A 477 41.84 6.69 0.18
CA LEU A 477 40.71 7.43 0.73
C LEU A 477 39.97 6.60 1.79
N ARG A 478 39.81 5.31 1.54
CA ARG A 478 39.19 4.38 2.48
C ARG A 478 40.03 4.23 3.77
N GLU A 479 41.34 4.05 3.66
CA GLU A 479 42.25 3.97 4.81
C GLU A 479 42.19 5.25 5.67
N LEU A 480 42.13 6.43 5.03
CA LEU A 480 41.98 7.70 5.74
C LEU A 480 40.62 7.84 6.45
N MET A 481 39.59 7.27 5.90
CA MET A 481 38.23 7.29 6.50
C MET A 481 38.06 6.21 7.59
N GLU A 482 38.87 5.17 7.60
CA GLU A 482 38.91 4.13 8.65
C GLU A 482 39.85 4.52 9.82
N ASP A 483 40.69 5.56 9.67
CA ASP A 483 41.56 6.09 10.75
C ASP A 483 40.81 7.12 11.61
N ASP A 484 40.44 6.72 12.82
CA ASP A 484 39.71 7.55 13.78
C ASP A 484 40.43 8.88 14.06
N THR A 485 41.75 8.92 13.99
CA THR A 485 42.55 10.13 14.23
C THR A 485 42.43 11.10 13.07
N ALA A 486 42.53 10.61 11.84
CA ALA A 486 42.40 11.41 10.64
C ALA A 486 40.96 11.99 10.50
N VAL A 487 39.98 11.19 10.85
CA VAL A 487 38.57 11.62 10.88
C VAL A 487 38.34 12.68 11.95
N ALA A 488 38.90 12.54 13.15
CA ALA A 488 38.78 13.54 14.22
C ALA A 488 39.45 14.87 13.84
N GLU A 489 40.63 14.85 13.20
CA GLU A 489 41.30 16.04 12.68
C GLU A 489 40.48 16.71 11.57
N LEU A 490 39.86 15.93 10.71
CA LEU A 490 38.99 16.43 9.65
C LEU A 490 37.77 17.19 10.25
N TYR A 491 37.08 16.59 11.24
CA TYR A 491 35.99 17.25 11.94
C TYR A 491 36.41 18.53 12.67
N ALA A 492 37.62 18.52 13.30
CA ALA A 492 38.16 19.70 13.96
C ALA A 492 38.51 20.84 12.98
N ALA A 493 38.82 20.51 11.74
CA ALA A 493 39.14 21.47 10.68
C ALA A 493 37.88 22.04 9.98
N MET A 494 36.70 21.44 10.19
CA MET A 494 35.42 21.91 9.62
C MET A 494 34.88 23.08 10.43
N ASP A 495 34.70 24.24 9.80
CA ASP A 495 34.00 25.38 10.41
C ASP A 495 32.51 25.37 10.03
N VAL A 496 31.69 24.89 10.95
CA VAL A 496 30.23 24.77 10.78
C VAL A 496 29.45 25.97 11.34
N SER A 497 30.14 26.97 11.90
CA SER A 497 29.51 28.10 12.61
C SER A 497 28.54 28.91 11.74
N GLU A 498 28.85 29.17 10.48
CA GLU A 498 27.96 29.86 9.54
C GLU A 498 26.73 29.00 9.18
N VAL A 499 26.87 27.66 9.13
CA VAL A 499 25.79 26.74 8.85
C VAL A 499 24.85 26.65 10.05
N GLU A 500 25.41 26.61 11.28
CA GLU A 500 24.62 26.64 12.52
C GLU A 500 23.83 27.95 12.64
N GLU A 501 24.46 29.09 12.39
CA GLU A 501 23.79 30.39 12.43
C GLU A 501 22.66 30.49 11.41
N LEU A 502 22.86 29.95 10.21
CA LEU A 502 21.83 29.90 9.17
C LEU A 502 20.63 29.02 9.60
N LEU A 503 20.92 27.82 10.13
CA LEU A 503 19.90 26.90 10.61
C LEU A 503 19.10 27.49 11.77
N GLN A 504 19.77 28.12 12.75
CA GLN A 504 19.10 28.80 13.86
C GLN A 504 18.16 29.89 13.38
N LYS A 505 18.58 30.70 12.39
CA LYS A 505 17.73 31.75 11.81
C LYS A 505 16.51 31.16 11.09
N VAL A 506 16.67 30.07 10.34
CA VAL A 506 15.56 29.41 9.64
C VAL A 506 14.59 28.80 10.64
N MET A 507 15.07 28.13 11.68
CA MET A 507 14.22 27.55 12.73
C MET A 507 13.48 28.61 13.52
N LEU A 508 14.15 29.70 13.89
CA LEU A 508 13.50 30.82 14.58
C LEU A 508 12.40 31.47 13.74
N TYR A 509 12.64 31.60 12.43
CA TYR A 509 11.66 32.18 11.52
C TYR A 509 10.45 31.25 11.34
N ALA A 510 10.68 29.95 11.23
CA ALA A 510 9.62 28.96 11.16
C ALA A 510 8.76 28.90 12.43
N ASP A 511 9.38 29.02 13.62
CA ASP A 511 8.67 29.10 14.91
C ASP A 511 7.81 30.37 15.02
N LEU A 512 8.33 31.51 14.59
CA LEU A 512 7.62 32.76 14.58
C LEU A 512 6.40 32.76 13.62
N GLU A 513 6.56 32.18 12.44
CA GLU A 513 5.46 32.00 11.47
C GLU A 513 4.41 31.01 11.99
N GLY A 514 4.82 29.92 12.63
CA GLY A 514 3.88 28.96 13.25
C GLY A 514 3.01 29.62 14.32
N ARG A 515 3.55 30.53 15.12
CA ARG A 515 2.80 31.25 16.15
C ARG A 515 1.83 32.31 15.57
N VAL A 516 2.17 32.95 14.46
CA VAL A 516 1.28 33.88 13.77
C VAL A 516 0.07 33.21 13.16
N VAL A 517 0.18 31.92 12.79
CA VAL A 517 -0.93 31.12 12.25
C VAL A 517 -1.86 30.60 13.36
N GLU A 518 -1.36 30.42 14.60
CA GLU A 518 -2.20 29.99 15.74
C GLU A 518 -3.00 31.17 16.36
N ASP A 519 -2.53 32.39 16.26
CA ASP A 519 -3.15 33.58 16.86
C ASP A 519 -4.10 34.35 15.88
N GLY A 520 -4.28 33.91 14.64
CA GLY A 520 -5.17 34.48 13.61
C GLY A 520 -6.27 33.55 13.20
#